data_dfceeed26c615a4e702a18397508569a
#
_entry.id   dfceeed26c615a4e702a18397508569a
#
_cell.length_a   1.000
_cell.length_b   1.000
_cell.length_c   1.000
_cell.angle_alpha   90.00
_cell.angle_beta   90.00
_cell.angle_gamma   90.00
#
_symmetry.space_group_name_H-M   'P 1'
#
loop_
_entity.id
_entity.type
_entity.pdbx_description
1 polymer ?
#
loop_
_entity_poly.entity_id
_entity_poly.type
_entity_poly.pdbx_seq_one_letter_code
_entity_poly.pdbx_strand_id
1 'polypeptide(L)'
;LTGVIPEKHSITDESYTANVEYNPNNPNEKVIHYQNIISYISNNDVNMLSLCVTPWAKLNKNMLNNAKTTITSENDVQTRDVVLNHIANEDYTFILADFSGMLEAGKSGGFKADNAAYVSALKTIDGYIGEFLSAIDARENAFYEDWLIVVTSNHGGSADGRYGGTSEVERNTFGLFYYNHYTEKQLNGNRLYGAYFDSQNEYKAVVFDSIGKYY
;
A
#
# COMPACT_ATOMS: atom_id res chain seq x y z
N LEU A 1 0.54 4.86 -3.99
CA LEU A 1 -0.16 4.28 -5.14
C LEU A 1 0.35 4.80 -6.49
N THR A 2 0.81 6.03 -6.59
CA THR A 2 1.32 6.65 -7.84
C THR A 2 2.83 6.50 -8.03
N GLY A 3 3.58 6.11 -7.00
CA GLY A 3 5.04 6.02 -7.05
C GLY A 3 5.77 7.37 -7.14
N VAL A 4 5.06 8.49 -6.99
CA VAL A 4 5.63 9.83 -7.01
C VAL A 4 5.22 10.62 -5.78
N ILE A 5 6.00 11.67 -5.45
CA ILE A 5 5.76 12.52 -4.29
C ILE A 5 4.51 13.40 -4.46
N PRO A 6 3.87 13.85 -3.36
CA PRO A 6 2.65 14.66 -3.39
C PRO A 6 2.75 15.91 -4.27
N GLU A 7 3.88 16.55 -4.30
CA GLU A 7 4.13 17.74 -5.14
C GLU A 7 4.00 17.46 -6.63
N LYS A 8 4.19 16.19 -7.03
CA LYS A 8 4.03 15.78 -8.43
C LYS A 8 2.60 15.35 -8.76
N HIS A 9 1.99 14.52 -7.92
CA HIS A 9 0.62 14.03 -8.20
C HIS A 9 -0.49 14.98 -7.73
N SER A 10 -0.13 16.02 -6.99
CA SER A 10 -1.04 17.11 -6.54
C SER A 10 -2.27 16.67 -5.73
N ILE A 11 -2.24 15.47 -5.15
CA ILE A 11 -3.29 14.99 -4.24
C ILE A 11 -2.82 15.32 -2.83
N THR A 12 -3.50 16.27 -2.19
CA THR A 12 -3.09 16.84 -0.90
C THR A 12 -4.09 16.64 0.22
N ASP A 13 -5.23 16.03 -0.07
CA ASP A 13 -6.29 15.82 0.91
C ASP A 13 -7.08 14.51 0.67
N GLU A 14 -8.00 14.24 1.58
CA GLU A 14 -8.85 13.04 1.57
C GLU A 14 -9.93 13.04 0.46
N SER A 15 -9.93 14.01 -0.43
CA SER A 15 -10.74 13.94 -1.65
C SER A 15 -10.17 12.97 -2.67
N TYR A 16 -8.86 12.69 -2.55
CA TYR A 16 -8.07 11.91 -3.51
C TYR A 16 -8.20 12.42 -4.95
N THR A 17 -8.43 13.72 -5.09
CA THR A 17 -8.53 14.39 -6.39
C THR A 17 -7.27 15.19 -6.60
N ALA A 18 -6.57 14.92 -7.70
CA ALA A 18 -5.42 15.73 -8.07
C ALA A 18 -5.87 17.16 -8.39
N ASN A 19 -5.16 18.15 -7.86
CA ASN A 19 -5.33 19.51 -8.31
C ASN A 19 -4.94 19.58 -9.79
N VAL A 20 -5.76 20.23 -10.59
CA VAL A 20 -5.51 20.35 -12.03
C VAL A 20 -4.34 21.31 -12.24
N GLU A 21 -3.18 20.78 -12.60
CA GLU A 21 -2.11 21.61 -13.14
C GLU A 21 -2.32 21.79 -14.65
N TYR A 22 -2.22 23.02 -15.11
CA TYR A 22 -2.21 23.31 -16.53
C TYR A 22 -0.80 23.14 -17.07
N ASN A 23 -0.69 22.57 -18.26
CA ASN A 23 0.59 22.52 -18.96
C ASN A 23 1.14 23.94 -19.10
N PRO A 24 2.34 24.25 -18.55
CA PRO A 24 2.90 25.60 -18.61
C PRO A 24 3.11 26.09 -20.05
N ASN A 25 3.19 25.17 -21.01
CA ASN A 25 3.34 25.49 -22.43
C ASN A 25 2.01 25.54 -23.19
N ASN A 26 0.90 25.09 -22.58
CA ASN A 26 -0.43 25.13 -23.14
C ASN A 26 -1.49 25.23 -22.03
N PRO A 27 -1.93 26.44 -21.65
CA PRO A 27 -2.87 26.62 -20.53
C PRO A 27 -4.24 25.94 -20.69
N ASN A 28 -4.57 25.45 -21.88
CA ASN A 28 -5.81 24.73 -22.15
C ASN A 28 -5.64 23.20 -22.04
N GLU A 29 -4.45 22.72 -21.85
CA GLU A 29 -4.13 21.30 -21.73
C GLU A 29 -3.98 20.92 -20.26
N LYS A 30 -4.82 20.00 -19.79
CA LYS A 30 -4.68 19.41 -18.45
C LYS A 30 -3.44 18.56 -18.42
N VAL A 31 -2.56 18.80 -17.46
CA VAL A 31 -1.40 17.93 -17.21
C VAL A 31 -1.89 16.53 -16.83
N ILE A 32 -1.24 15.55 -17.41
CA ILE A 32 -1.52 14.14 -17.20
C ILE A 32 -1.32 13.81 -15.73
N HIS A 33 -2.36 13.31 -15.09
CA HIS A 33 -2.27 12.75 -13.77
C HIS A 33 -1.31 11.55 -13.78
N TYR A 34 -0.43 11.47 -12.79
CA TYR A 34 0.42 10.30 -12.61
C TYR A 34 -0.46 9.07 -12.42
N GLN A 35 -0.22 8.07 -13.24
CA GLN A 35 -0.97 6.82 -13.18
C GLN A 35 -0.71 6.13 -11.85
N ASN A 36 -1.75 5.57 -11.27
CA ASN A 36 -1.64 4.71 -10.10
C ASN A 36 -1.22 3.29 -10.52
N ILE A 37 -0.88 2.46 -9.54
CA ILE A 37 -0.44 1.07 -9.78
C ILE A 37 -1.48 0.26 -10.56
N ILE A 38 -2.78 0.50 -10.35
CA ILE A 38 -3.85 -0.22 -11.05
C ILE A 38 -3.82 0.11 -12.55
N SER A 39 -3.63 1.39 -12.88
CA SER A 39 -3.48 1.81 -14.28
C SER A 39 -2.28 1.16 -14.96
N TYR A 40 -1.15 1.09 -14.26
CA TYR A 40 0.04 0.40 -14.79
C TYR A 40 -0.22 -1.07 -15.07
N ILE A 41 -0.86 -1.76 -14.12
CA ILE A 41 -1.21 -3.17 -14.26
C ILE A 41 -2.16 -3.36 -15.44
N SER A 42 -3.29 -2.63 -15.46
CA SER A 42 -4.32 -2.76 -16.50
C SER A 42 -3.85 -2.39 -17.91
N ASN A 43 -2.89 -1.46 -18.02
CA ASN A 43 -2.32 -1.07 -19.29
C ASN A 43 -1.30 -2.08 -19.84
N ASN A 44 -0.68 -2.88 -18.99
CA ASN A 44 0.28 -3.90 -19.38
C ASN A 44 -0.38 -5.25 -19.67
N ASP A 45 -1.46 -5.57 -18.97
CA ASP A 45 -2.26 -6.77 -19.22
C ASP A 45 -3.74 -6.49 -18.97
N VAL A 46 -4.51 -6.39 -20.06
CA VAL A 46 -5.96 -6.13 -20.02
C VAL A 46 -6.78 -7.28 -19.40
N ASN A 47 -6.19 -8.45 -19.27
CA ASN A 47 -6.83 -9.62 -18.66
C ASN A 47 -6.58 -9.68 -17.15
N MET A 48 -5.71 -8.84 -16.60
CA MET A 48 -5.46 -8.82 -15.17
C MET A 48 -6.70 -8.42 -14.38
N LEU A 49 -7.08 -9.31 -13.46
CA LEU A 49 -8.15 -9.04 -12.51
C LEU A 49 -7.57 -8.33 -11.29
N SER A 50 -8.08 -7.16 -10.98
CA SER A 50 -7.68 -6.37 -9.81
C SER A 50 -8.85 -6.13 -8.88
N LEU A 51 -8.62 -6.40 -7.57
CA LEU A 51 -9.54 -6.12 -6.48
C LEU A 51 -8.95 -5.04 -5.58
N CYS A 52 -9.74 -4.03 -5.24
CA CYS A 52 -9.39 -3.03 -4.25
C CYS A 52 -10.48 -2.95 -3.17
N VAL A 53 -10.11 -3.20 -1.93
CA VAL A 53 -10.99 -3.14 -0.76
C VAL A 53 -10.45 -2.09 0.21
N THR A 54 -11.19 -1.04 0.46
CA THR A 54 -10.79 0.07 1.34
C THR A 54 -12.01 0.69 2.02
N PRO A 55 -11.90 1.21 3.25
CA PRO A 55 -12.97 1.94 3.90
C PRO A 55 -13.19 3.35 3.29
N TRP A 56 -12.33 3.80 2.39
CA TRP A 56 -12.33 5.14 1.82
C TRP A 56 -13.07 5.19 0.47
N ALA A 57 -14.37 5.47 0.50
CA ALA A 57 -15.18 5.54 -0.72
C ALA A 57 -14.63 6.52 -1.78
N LYS A 58 -14.06 7.64 -1.34
CA LYS A 58 -13.45 8.63 -2.25
C LYS A 58 -12.17 8.11 -2.89
N LEU A 59 -11.36 7.33 -2.16
CA LEU A 59 -10.18 6.67 -2.71
C LEU A 59 -10.57 5.69 -3.83
N ASN A 60 -11.56 4.85 -3.56
CA ASN A 60 -12.13 3.95 -4.57
C ASN A 60 -12.61 4.70 -5.82
N LYS A 61 -13.38 5.77 -5.61
CA LYS A 61 -13.98 6.52 -6.70
C LYS A 61 -12.97 7.31 -7.53
N ASN A 62 -11.96 7.91 -6.90
CA ASN A 62 -11.12 8.91 -7.56
C ASN A 62 -9.73 8.40 -7.95
N MET A 63 -9.25 7.33 -7.28
CA MET A 63 -7.92 6.78 -7.56
C MET A 63 -7.91 5.30 -7.95
N LEU A 64 -8.88 4.52 -7.49
CA LEU A 64 -8.91 3.07 -7.73
C LEU A 64 -10.01 2.65 -8.71
N ASN A 65 -10.68 3.61 -9.35
CA ASN A 65 -11.84 3.41 -10.21
C ASN A 65 -11.55 2.63 -11.49
N ASN A 66 -10.31 2.41 -11.83
CA ASN A 66 -9.87 1.56 -12.94
C ASN A 66 -9.49 0.12 -12.52
N ALA A 67 -9.63 -0.21 -11.24
CA ALA A 67 -9.63 -1.61 -10.83
C ALA A 67 -10.85 -2.35 -11.39
N LYS A 68 -10.69 -3.65 -11.64
CA LYS A 68 -11.79 -4.50 -12.11
C LYS A 68 -12.94 -4.54 -11.10
N THR A 69 -12.60 -4.59 -9.81
CA THR A 69 -13.55 -4.61 -8.71
C THR A 69 -13.07 -3.67 -7.61
N THR A 70 -13.95 -2.76 -7.16
CA THR A 70 -13.71 -1.93 -5.99
C THR A 70 -14.82 -2.11 -4.98
N ILE A 71 -14.46 -2.34 -3.71
CA ILE A 71 -15.41 -2.54 -2.62
C ILE A 71 -15.08 -1.53 -1.52
N THR A 72 -16.07 -0.76 -1.10
CA THR A 72 -15.95 0.09 0.08
C THR A 72 -16.42 -0.69 1.29
N SER A 73 -15.50 -0.98 2.20
CA SER A 73 -15.79 -1.69 3.44
C SER A 73 -16.25 -0.74 4.54
N GLU A 74 -17.03 -1.24 5.48
CA GLU A 74 -17.50 -0.47 6.64
C GLU A 74 -16.44 -0.39 7.75
N ASN A 75 -15.55 -1.37 7.81
CA ASN A 75 -14.51 -1.50 8.84
C ASN A 75 -13.45 -2.55 8.41
N ASP A 76 -12.40 -2.67 9.22
CA ASP A 76 -11.29 -3.57 8.95
C ASP A 76 -11.69 -5.07 8.96
N VAL A 77 -12.70 -5.44 9.76
CA VAL A 77 -13.22 -6.82 9.77
C VAL A 77 -13.84 -7.16 8.41
N GLN A 78 -14.66 -6.25 7.87
CA GLN A 78 -15.27 -6.44 6.56
C GLN A 78 -14.21 -6.41 5.44
N THR A 79 -13.20 -5.55 5.54
CA THR A 79 -12.05 -5.59 4.62
C THR A 79 -11.42 -6.97 4.61
N ARG A 80 -11.09 -7.51 5.79
CA ARG A 80 -10.52 -8.84 5.96
C ARG A 80 -11.42 -9.92 5.34
N ASP A 81 -12.72 -9.95 5.69
CA ASP A 81 -13.67 -10.97 5.24
C ASP A 81 -13.83 -10.99 3.71
N VAL A 82 -13.94 -9.81 3.11
CA VAL A 82 -14.03 -9.65 1.65
C VAL A 82 -12.76 -10.18 0.98
N VAL A 83 -11.59 -9.80 1.47
CA VAL A 83 -10.31 -10.24 0.89
C VAL A 83 -10.13 -11.75 1.03
N LEU A 84 -10.44 -12.34 2.18
CA LEU A 84 -10.38 -13.79 2.39
C LEU A 84 -11.29 -14.54 1.42
N ASN A 85 -12.53 -14.05 1.24
CA ASN A 85 -13.47 -14.67 0.32
C ASN A 85 -12.95 -14.68 -1.12
N HIS A 86 -12.36 -13.56 -1.56
CA HIS A 86 -11.82 -13.45 -2.92
C HIS A 86 -10.51 -14.23 -3.11
N ILE A 87 -9.63 -14.30 -2.10
CA ILE A 87 -8.45 -15.17 -2.14
C ILE A 87 -8.89 -16.65 -2.30
N ALA A 88 -9.91 -17.07 -1.59
CA ALA A 88 -10.33 -18.46 -1.59
C ALA A 88 -11.07 -18.90 -2.86
N ASN A 89 -11.79 -18.00 -3.52
CA ASN A 89 -12.80 -18.39 -4.52
C ASN A 89 -12.57 -17.78 -5.92
N GLU A 90 -11.60 -16.87 -6.09
CA GLU A 90 -11.40 -16.15 -7.33
C GLU A 90 -9.92 -16.01 -7.69
N ASP A 91 -9.62 -15.81 -8.98
CA ASP A 91 -8.26 -15.71 -9.52
C ASP A 91 -7.86 -14.25 -9.77
N TYR A 92 -7.85 -13.42 -8.72
CA TYR A 92 -7.34 -12.07 -8.82
C TYR A 92 -5.82 -12.06 -8.96
N THR A 93 -5.33 -11.29 -9.94
CA THR A 93 -3.90 -11.09 -10.16
C THR A 93 -3.32 -10.00 -9.26
N PHE A 94 -4.15 -9.06 -8.81
CA PHE A 94 -3.76 -8.00 -7.90
C PHE A 94 -4.86 -7.77 -6.87
N ILE A 95 -4.49 -7.78 -5.59
CA ILE A 95 -5.40 -7.48 -4.48
C ILE A 95 -4.79 -6.34 -3.65
N LEU A 96 -5.55 -5.28 -3.44
CA LEU A 96 -5.24 -4.20 -2.51
C LEU A 96 -6.24 -4.23 -1.37
N ALA A 97 -5.74 -4.42 -0.15
CA ALA A 97 -6.50 -4.31 1.09
C ALA A 97 -5.99 -3.11 1.90
N ASP A 98 -6.87 -2.20 2.29
CA ASP A 98 -6.54 -1.02 3.08
C ASP A 98 -7.28 -1.06 4.42
N PHE A 99 -6.54 -0.83 5.51
CA PHE A 99 -7.01 -0.93 6.88
C PHE A 99 -6.88 0.41 7.59
N SER A 100 -7.93 0.84 8.26
CA SER A 100 -8.00 2.15 8.93
C SER A 100 -7.82 2.10 10.45
N GLY A 101 -7.91 0.92 11.06
CA GLY A 101 -7.92 0.79 12.53
C GLY A 101 -6.67 1.32 13.21
N MET A 102 -5.50 1.17 12.61
CA MET A 102 -4.26 1.76 13.14
C MET A 102 -4.28 3.28 13.10
N LEU A 103 -4.80 3.88 12.03
CA LEU A 103 -4.95 5.32 11.91
C LEU A 103 -5.86 5.87 13.01
N GLU A 104 -7.02 5.27 13.19
CA GLU A 104 -7.99 5.73 14.18
C GLU A 104 -7.46 5.60 15.63
N ALA A 105 -6.78 4.50 15.92
CA ALA A 105 -6.14 4.31 17.22
C ALA A 105 -4.97 5.30 17.45
N GLY A 106 -4.19 5.58 16.42
CA GLY A 106 -3.09 6.54 16.46
C GLY A 106 -3.57 7.98 16.67
N LYS A 107 -4.63 8.39 15.98
CA LYS A 107 -5.28 9.70 16.17
C LYS A 107 -5.77 9.89 17.59
N SER A 108 -6.31 8.85 18.21
CA SER A 108 -6.90 8.92 19.55
C SER A 108 -5.87 8.97 20.68
N GLY A 109 -4.71 8.32 20.54
CA GLY A 109 -3.76 8.16 21.66
C GLY A 109 -2.29 8.31 21.29
N GLY A 110 -1.99 8.71 20.06
CA GLY A 110 -0.64 8.81 19.50
C GLY A 110 -0.17 7.54 18.78
N PHE A 111 0.67 7.74 17.79
CA PHE A 111 1.33 6.66 17.03
C PHE A 111 2.59 6.22 17.79
N LYS A 112 2.41 5.48 18.85
CA LYS A 112 3.49 5.11 19.79
C LYS A 112 3.24 3.78 20.48
N ALA A 113 4.32 3.15 20.93
CA ALA A 113 4.31 1.81 21.50
C ALA A 113 3.59 1.71 22.87
N ASP A 114 3.46 2.80 23.61
CA ASP A 114 2.73 2.85 24.88
C ASP A 114 1.23 3.18 24.73
N ASN A 115 0.76 3.42 23.51
CA ASN A 115 -0.67 3.48 23.19
C ASN A 115 -1.20 2.05 22.98
N ALA A 116 -1.84 1.50 24.02
CA ALA A 116 -2.36 0.13 24.00
C ALA A 116 -3.36 -0.12 22.86
N ALA A 117 -4.19 0.87 22.49
CA ALA A 117 -5.14 0.76 21.40
C ALA A 117 -4.42 0.65 20.04
N TYR A 118 -3.37 1.44 19.84
CA TYR A 118 -2.56 1.40 18.63
C TYR A 118 -1.83 0.06 18.46
N VAL A 119 -1.22 -0.43 19.55
CA VAL A 119 -0.57 -1.74 19.56
C VAL A 119 -1.57 -2.88 19.35
N SER A 120 -2.79 -2.76 19.90
CA SER A 120 -3.86 -3.75 19.67
C SER A 120 -4.31 -3.76 18.21
N ALA A 121 -4.50 -2.59 17.59
CA ALA A 121 -4.86 -2.48 16.18
C ALA A 121 -3.78 -3.09 15.27
N LEU A 122 -2.50 -2.83 15.56
CA LEU A 122 -1.38 -3.44 14.85
C LEU A 122 -1.43 -4.97 14.92
N LYS A 123 -1.61 -5.54 16.12
CA LYS A 123 -1.72 -6.99 16.30
C LYS A 123 -2.93 -7.60 15.58
N THR A 124 -4.03 -6.86 15.51
CA THR A 124 -5.23 -7.30 14.79
C THR A 124 -4.95 -7.39 13.29
N ILE A 125 -4.31 -6.38 12.70
CA ILE A 125 -3.96 -6.39 11.27
C ILE A 125 -2.91 -7.46 10.98
N ASP A 126 -1.91 -7.64 11.84
CA ASP A 126 -0.93 -8.72 11.75
C ASP A 126 -1.61 -10.10 11.72
N GLY A 127 -2.63 -10.30 12.58
CA GLY A 127 -3.47 -11.49 12.56
C GLY A 127 -4.21 -11.69 11.22
N TYR A 128 -4.76 -10.63 10.63
CA TYR A 128 -5.43 -10.70 9.32
C TYR A 128 -4.45 -11.08 8.21
N ILE A 129 -3.23 -10.56 8.25
CA ILE A 129 -2.18 -10.94 7.30
C ILE A 129 -1.88 -12.44 7.43
N GLY A 130 -1.79 -12.97 8.65
CA GLY A 130 -1.64 -14.41 8.89
C GLY A 130 -2.79 -15.25 8.32
N GLU A 131 -4.02 -14.76 8.42
CA GLU A 131 -5.19 -15.39 7.81
C GLU A 131 -5.11 -15.38 6.27
N PHE A 132 -4.65 -14.28 5.66
CA PHE A 132 -4.45 -14.20 4.21
C PHE A 132 -3.39 -15.19 3.72
N LEU A 133 -2.25 -15.26 4.40
CA LEU A 133 -1.20 -16.25 4.08
C LEU A 133 -1.75 -17.66 4.15
N SER A 134 -2.50 -17.99 5.21
CA SER A 134 -3.13 -19.31 5.36
C SER A 134 -4.16 -19.60 4.27
N ALA A 135 -4.93 -18.60 3.84
CA ALA A 135 -5.88 -18.75 2.76
C ALA A 135 -5.20 -18.96 1.40
N ILE A 136 -4.08 -18.29 1.14
CA ILE A 136 -3.26 -18.49 -0.06
C ILE A 136 -2.70 -19.92 -0.09
N ASP A 137 -2.12 -20.37 1.03
CA ASP A 137 -1.56 -21.73 1.14
C ASP A 137 -2.64 -22.83 0.99
N ALA A 138 -3.89 -22.53 1.32
CA ALA A 138 -5.01 -23.46 1.20
C ALA A 138 -5.65 -23.53 -0.20
N ARG A 139 -5.21 -22.70 -1.15
CA ARG A 139 -5.71 -22.72 -2.53
C ARG A 139 -5.35 -24.03 -3.22
N GLU A 140 -6.25 -24.53 -4.07
CA GLU A 140 -6.06 -25.81 -4.80
C GLU A 140 -4.74 -25.81 -5.62
N ASN A 141 -4.39 -24.68 -6.20
CA ASN A 141 -3.22 -24.52 -7.06
C ASN A 141 -2.06 -23.77 -6.37
N ALA A 142 -2.07 -23.58 -5.06
CA ALA A 142 -1.08 -22.80 -4.31
C ALA A 142 0.38 -23.14 -4.66
N PHE A 143 0.67 -24.43 -4.94
CA PHE A 143 2.01 -24.88 -5.33
C PHE A 143 2.50 -24.30 -6.67
N TYR A 144 1.57 -23.95 -7.56
CA TYR A 144 1.86 -23.40 -8.90
C TYR A 144 1.64 -21.89 -8.99
N GLU A 145 1.23 -21.26 -7.91
CA GLU A 145 0.96 -19.82 -7.87
C GLU A 145 2.13 -19.06 -7.24
N ASP A 146 2.50 -17.97 -7.88
CA ASP A 146 3.52 -17.03 -7.39
C ASP A 146 2.85 -15.85 -6.68
N TRP A 147 2.96 -15.79 -5.36
CA TRP A 147 2.40 -14.71 -4.55
C TRP A 147 3.49 -13.78 -4.00
N LEU A 148 3.44 -12.52 -4.40
CA LEU A 148 4.19 -11.44 -3.75
C LEU A 148 3.26 -10.66 -2.82
N ILE A 149 3.48 -10.78 -1.53
CA ILE A 149 2.75 -10.03 -0.51
C ILE A 149 3.60 -8.83 -0.09
N VAL A 150 3.01 -7.64 -0.18
CA VAL A 150 3.64 -6.39 0.25
C VAL A 150 2.81 -5.78 1.36
N VAL A 151 3.40 -5.59 2.52
CA VAL A 151 2.77 -4.88 3.64
C VAL A 151 3.49 -3.55 3.85
N THR A 152 2.74 -2.47 3.82
CA THR A 152 3.30 -1.12 3.97
C THR A 152 2.28 -0.17 4.59
N SER A 153 2.71 0.99 5.01
CA SER A 153 1.84 2.12 5.35
C SER A 153 2.00 3.25 4.34
N ASN A 154 0.98 4.08 4.19
CA ASN A 154 1.01 5.26 3.32
C ASN A 154 1.75 6.44 4.00
N HIS A 155 1.78 6.48 5.33
CA HIS A 155 2.46 7.49 6.13
C HIS A 155 2.76 6.95 7.54
N GLY A 156 3.55 7.69 8.29
CA GLY A 156 3.72 7.50 9.73
C GLY A 156 2.83 8.47 10.53
N GLY A 157 3.17 8.67 11.80
CA GLY A 157 2.46 9.60 12.67
C GLY A 157 3.25 9.93 13.92
N SER A 158 2.89 11.04 14.55
CA SER A 158 3.58 11.54 15.73
C SER A 158 3.03 10.95 17.04
N ALA A 159 3.82 11.02 18.09
CA ALA A 159 3.42 10.50 19.40
C ALA A 159 2.24 11.23 20.04
N ASP A 160 1.87 12.40 19.55
CA ASP A 160 0.70 13.19 19.97
C ASP A 160 -0.53 13.00 19.05
N GLY A 161 -0.46 12.07 18.08
CA GLY A 161 -1.60 11.71 17.20
C GLY A 161 -1.71 12.51 15.92
N ARG A 162 -0.77 13.41 15.61
CA ARG A 162 -0.75 14.13 14.34
C ARG A 162 -0.22 13.24 13.21
N TYR A 163 -0.71 13.45 12.00
CA TYR A 163 -0.31 12.77 10.77
C TYR A 163 -0.55 13.67 9.55
N GLY A 164 0.00 13.26 8.42
CA GLY A 164 -0.17 14.00 7.15
C GLY A 164 0.69 15.26 7.02
N GLY A 165 1.55 15.55 8.01
CA GLY A 165 2.51 16.65 7.96
C GLY A 165 3.82 16.28 7.26
N THR A 166 4.82 17.14 7.41
CA THR A 166 6.11 17.01 6.76
C THR A 166 7.25 16.58 7.69
N SER A 167 6.95 16.33 8.97
CA SER A 167 7.96 15.85 9.91
C SER A 167 8.46 14.45 9.52
N GLU A 168 9.68 14.11 9.94
CA GLU A 168 10.29 12.82 9.64
C GLU A 168 9.40 11.65 10.10
N VAL A 169 8.86 11.72 11.31
CA VAL A 169 7.99 10.66 11.88
C VAL A 169 6.66 10.52 11.14
N GLU A 170 6.13 11.60 10.57
CA GLU A 170 4.89 11.56 9.79
C GLU A 170 5.11 11.04 8.38
N ARG A 171 6.31 11.21 7.82
CA ARG A 171 6.67 10.70 6.49
C ARG A 171 7.30 9.31 6.52
N ASN A 172 7.70 8.84 7.71
CA ASN A 172 8.32 7.54 7.85
C ASN A 172 7.32 6.43 7.62
N THR A 173 7.71 5.44 6.84
CA THR A 173 6.91 4.25 6.53
C THR A 173 7.82 3.04 6.50
N PHE A 174 7.24 1.86 6.31
CA PHE A 174 7.97 0.61 6.20
C PHE A 174 7.49 -0.18 4.98
N GLY A 175 8.27 -1.16 4.56
CA GLY A 175 7.88 -2.14 3.55
C GLY A 175 8.34 -3.53 3.99
N LEU A 176 7.39 -4.45 4.05
CA LEU A 176 7.66 -5.88 4.23
C LEU A 176 7.28 -6.59 2.95
N PHE A 177 8.15 -7.48 2.49
CA PHE A 177 7.97 -8.23 1.27
C PHE A 177 8.07 -9.72 1.59
N TYR A 178 7.05 -10.46 1.23
CA TYR A 178 7.03 -11.91 1.33
C TYR A 178 6.70 -12.52 -0.04
N TYR A 179 7.46 -13.54 -0.40
CA TYR A 179 7.25 -14.29 -1.63
C TYR A 179 7.22 -15.78 -1.30
N ASN A 180 6.12 -16.47 -1.64
CA ASN A 180 5.84 -17.81 -1.16
C ASN A 180 6.84 -18.89 -1.60
N HIS A 181 7.58 -18.68 -2.69
CA HIS A 181 8.60 -19.61 -3.17
C HIS A 181 10.02 -19.29 -2.72
N TYR A 182 10.25 -18.20 -1.98
CA TYR A 182 11.55 -17.93 -1.37
C TYR A 182 11.61 -18.51 0.04
N THR A 183 12.63 -19.32 0.28
CA THR A 183 12.97 -19.73 1.63
C THR A 183 13.74 -18.62 2.34
N GLU A 184 13.65 -18.54 3.67
CA GLU A 184 14.43 -17.57 4.47
C GLU A 184 15.93 -17.56 4.13
N LYS A 185 16.50 -18.68 3.67
CA LYS A 185 17.90 -18.78 3.24
C LYS A 185 18.19 -17.98 1.94
N GLN A 186 17.21 -17.74 1.09
CA GLN A 186 17.37 -16.96 -0.13
C GLN A 186 17.26 -15.46 0.12
N LEU A 187 16.49 -15.06 1.13
CA LEU A 187 16.41 -13.68 1.63
C LEU A 187 17.52 -13.35 2.64
N ASN A 188 18.20 -14.36 3.18
CA ASN A 188 19.29 -14.24 4.15
C ASN A 188 20.62 -13.74 3.58
N GLY A 189 20.61 -13.09 2.48
CA GLY A 189 21.71 -12.24 2.05
C GLY A 189 21.79 -10.94 2.85
N ASN A 190 21.33 -10.86 4.11
CA ASN A 190 21.44 -9.71 5.02
C ASN A 190 21.20 -8.32 4.38
N ARG A 191 20.44 -8.23 3.28
CA ARG A 191 20.31 -7.02 2.49
C ARG A 191 18.87 -6.83 2.04
N LEU A 192 18.23 -5.80 2.56
CA LEU A 192 17.00 -5.26 2.01
C LEU A 192 17.36 -4.36 0.82
N TYR A 193 16.69 -4.52 -0.29
CA TYR A 193 16.86 -3.67 -1.45
C TYR A 193 15.75 -2.65 -1.46
N GLY A 194 16.12 -1.38 -1.31
CA GLY A 194 15.24 -0.24 -1.54
C GLY A 194 15.59 0.42 -2.87
N ALA A 195 14.66 1.13 -3.45
CA ALA A 195 14.89 1.96 -4.61
C ALA A 195 14.41 3.38 -4.34
N TYR A 196 15.16 4.36 -4.78
CA TYR A 196 14.76 5.76 -4.70
C TYR A 196 15.21 6.49 -5.98
N PHE A 197 14.56 7.62 -6.23
CA PHE A 197 15.03 8.55 -7.25
C PHE A 197 15.91 9.60 -6.59
N ASP A 198 17.12 9.76 -7.08
CA ASP A 198 18.02 10.80 -6.60
C ASP A 198 17.60 12.19 -7.08
N SER A 199 18.35 13.21 -6.65
CA SER A 199 18.10 14.62 -7.03
C SER A 199 18.19 14.89 -8.54
N GLN A 200 18.76 13.96 -9.30
CA GLN A 200 18.86 14.02 -10.77
C GLN A 200 17.79 13.20 -11.47
N ASN A 201 16.83 12.66 -10.69
CA ASN A 201 15.75 11.81 -11.18
C ASN A 201 16.23 10.46 -11.74
N GLU A 202 17.42 10.01 -11.35
CA GLU A 202 17.93 8.70 -11.69
C GLU A 202 17.50 7.64 -10.66
N TYR A 203 17.14 6.47 -11.15
CA TYR A 203 16.78 5.33 -10.31
C TYR A 203 18.03 4.76 -9.64
N LYS A 204 18.04 4.74 -8.32
CA LYS A 204 19.11 4.13 -7.51
C LYS A 204 18.56 2.99 -6.69
N ALA A 205 19.17 1.83 -6.80
CA ALA A 205 18.93 0.73 -5.88
C ALA A 205 19.79 0.94 -4.63
N VAL A 206 19.16 0.94 -3.46
CA VAL A 206 19.85 1.01 -2.18
C VAL A 206 19.83 -0.36 -1.53
N VAL A 207 20.99 -0.79 -1.09
CA VAL A 207 21.15 -2.02 -0.33
C VAL A 207 21.25 -1.66 1.14
N PHE A 208 20.32 -2.17 1.95
CA PHE A 208 20.36 -2.04 3.39
C PHE A 208 20.88 -3.35 3.99
N ASP A 209 21.71 -3.26 5.01
CA ASP A 209 22.02 -4.43 5.82
C ASP A 209 20.88 -4.73 6.82
N SER A 210 20.97 -5.84 7.52
CA SER A 210 20.00 -6.28 8.54
C SER A 210 19.84 -5.31 9.72
N ILE A 211 20.63 -4.25 9.78
CA ILE A 211 20.62 -3.24 10.85
C ILE A 211 20.18 -1.86 10.30
N GLY A 212 19.77 -1.78 9.03
CA GLY A 212 19.29 -0.55 8.41
C GLY A 212 20.38 0.49 8.09
N LYS A 213 21.64 0.08 7.97
CA LYS A 213 22.72 0.95 7.52
C LYS A 213 22.79 1.00 6.00
N TYR A 214 23.00 2.21 5.46
CA TYR A 214 23.26 2.42 4.04
C TYR A 214 24.69 2.00 3.69
N TYR A 215 24.86 1.43 2.54
CA TYR A 215 26.14 1.23 1.88
C TYR A 215 26.13 1.80 0.47
#